data_fcdc161d3edda156c33c6d5c8ceb49b5
#
_entry.id   fcdc161d3edda156c33c6d5c8ceb49b5
#
_cell.length_a   1.000
_cell.length_b   1.000
_cell.length_c   1.000
_cell.angle_alpha   90.00
_cell.angle_beta   90.00
_cell.angle_gamma   90.00
#
_symmetry.space_group_name_H-M   'P 1'
#
loop_
_entity.id
_entity.type
_entity.pdbx_description
1 polymer ?
#
loop_
_entity_poly.entity_id
_entity_poly.type
_entity_poly.pdbx_seq_one_letter_code
_entity_poly.pdbx_strand_id
1 'polypeptide(L)'
;MRTIDYPSGWTNRVDVAARRAVLTGVAQVCGKINEYHAQQLGTEYFEVDWHSGARPAHAVWQGRVYSRQQLVSVCGLGTVTGLLGANCYHMYYPFFPGISVRNYTDEWLDEQNKKDNTPKSFDGKEYTAYEARQKQRKMETAMRAQRQKVKLMESGGADKDEVMLHKAKYQAQLGEYARYNKRMGLKQQRECIYLDMRGRVAPRSLKAVKQFPPEMIQNAGRDIAQYRRYKNVLGKSIGSLVEFGRMKYNDDKKWKDIKEAYTDVNWQRKALVNRTKGTVHSVPYMGTPNSVFDNYKDGVIQSRRYYGKDGKPKLDIDMSDHGNAKEHPVVSTLS
;
A
#
# COMPACT_ATOMS: atom_id res chain seq x y z
N MET A 1 -10.02 12.59 -4.58
CA MET A 1 -9.02 12.52 -5.69
C MET A 1 -9.80 12.24 -6.96
N ARG A 2 -9.54 12.97 -8.06
CA ARG A 2 -10.29 12.75 -9.31
C ARG A 2 -9.65 11.59 -10.09
N THR A 3 -10.49 10.72 -10.62
CA THR A 3 -10.12 9.57 -11.45
C THR A 3 -10.78 9.63 -12.81
N ILE A 4 -10.23 8.91 -13.76
CA ILE A 4 -10.82 8.64 -15.07
C ILE A 4 -11.07 7.13 -15.11
N ASP A 5 -12.31 6.75 -15.34
CA ASP A 5 -12.73 5.37 -15.50
C ASP A 5 -12.79 5.06 -17.00
N TYR A 6 -12.16 3.97 -17.40
CA TYR A 6 -12.10 3.53 -18.79
C TYR A 6 -13.11 2.41 -19.05
N PRO A 7 -13.65 2.27 -20.28
CA PRO A 7 -14.56 1.18 -20.63
C PRO A 7 -14.00 -0.22 -20.35
N SER A 8 -12.68 -0.35 -20.33
CA SER A 8 -11.98 -1.60 -19.95
C SER A 8 -12.04 -1.96 -18.45
N GLY A 9 -12.72 -1.17 -17.62
CA GLY A 9 -12.77 -1.33 -16.17
C GLY A 9 -11.54 -0.80 -15.43
N TRP A 10 -10.54 -0.25 -16.13
CA TRP A 10 -9.39 0.38 -15.49
C TRP A 10 -9.72 1.77 -15.01
N THR A 11 -9.27 2.10 -13.82
CA THR A 11 -9.35 3.45 -13.25
C THR A 11 -7.96 4.03 -13.08
N ASN A 12 -7.72 5.21 -13.63
CA ASN A 12 -6.48 5.96 -13.44
C ASN A 12 -6.75 7.31 -12.78
N ARG A 13 -5.78 7.76 -12.02
CA ARG A 13 -5.80 9.15 -11.54
C ARG A 13 -5.66 10.11 -12.72
N VAL A 14 -6.32 11.25 -12.66
CA VAL A 14 -6.30 12.29 -13.72
C VAL A 14 -4.87 12.73 -14.04
N ASP A 15 -4.03 12.94 -13.02
CA ASP A 15 -2.63 13.34 -13.20
C ASP A 15 -1.78 12.28 -13.95
N VAL A 16 -2.04 11.00 -13.69
CA VAL A 16 -1.36 9.88 -14.38
C VAL A 16 -1.82 9.78 -15.83
N ALA A 17 -3.13 9.91 -16.07
CA ALA A 17 -3.71 9.87 -17.41
C ALA A 17 -3.25 11.06 -18.27
N ALA A 18 -3.28 12.27 -17.72
CA ALA A 18 -2.80 13.48 -18.38
C ALA A 18 -1.32 13.39 -18.75
N ARG A 19 -0.47 12.99 -17.82
CA ARG A 19 0.96 12.79 -18.09
C ARG A 19 1.20 11.79 -19.24
N ARG A 20 0.47 10.66 -19.22
CA ARG A 20 0.57 9.66 -20.29
C ARG A 20 0.17 10.25 -21.64
N ALA A 21 -0.97 10.95 -21.70
CA ALA A 21 -1.45 11.58 -22.92
C ALA A 21 -0.43 12.60 -23.49
N VAL A 22 0.10 13.47 -22.63
CA VAL A 22 1.09 14.47 -23.03
C VAL A 22 2.36 13.82 -23.57
N LEU A 23 2.94 12.86 -22.84
CA LEU A 23 4.17 12.19 -23.25
C LEU A 23 4.00 11.41 -24.56
N THR A 24 2.86 10.72 -24.73
CA THR A 24 2.53 10.01 -25.97
C THR A 24 2.34 11.00 -27.12
N GLY A 25 1.61 12.09 -26.92
CA GLY A 25 1.39 13.12 -27.93
C GLY A 25 2.70 13.78 -28.39
N VAL A 26 3.57 14.13 -27.43
CA VAL A 26 4.90 14.68 -27.75
C VAL A 26 5.74 13.69 -28.57
N ALA A 27 5.78 12.42 -28.17
CA ALA A 27 6.50 11.39 -28.93
C ALA A 27 5.98 11.25 -30.37
N GLN A 28 4.65 11.28 -30.55
CA GLN A 28 4.03 11.21 -31.88
C GLN A 28 4.36 12.45 -32.73
N VAL A 29 4.37 13.65 -32.14
CA VAL A 29 4.79 14.88 -32.87
C VAL A 29 6.25 14.76 -33.29
N CYS A 30 7.16 14.34 -32.42
CA CYS A 30 8.56 14.12 -32.77
C CYS A 30 8.71 13.08 -33.88
N GLY A 31 7.94 11.98 -33.83
CA GLY A 31 7.92 10.98 -34.91
C GLY A 31 7.51 11.57 -36.26
N LYS A 32 6.43 12.39 -36.29
CA LYS A 32 6.00 13.09 -37.53
C LYS A 32 7.06 14.07 -38.05
N ILE A 33 7.78 14.74 -37.18
CA ILE A 33 8.90 15.62 -37.57
C ILE A 33 10.00 14.79 -38.23
N ASN A 34 10.34 13.62 -37.65
CA ASN A 34 11.34 12.72 -38.25
C ASN A 34 10.90 12.15 -39.59
N GLU A 35 9.60 11.81 -39.76
CA GLU A 35 9.05 11.42 -41.07
C GLU A 35 9.14 12.55 -42.08
N TYR A 36 8.80 13.78 -41.69
CA TYR A 36 8.93 14.94 -42.59
C TYR A 36 10.39 15.15 -43.05
N HIS A 37 11.33 15.08 -42.11
CA HIS A 37 12.76 15.20 -42.48
C HIS A 37 13.21 14.07 -43.38
N ALA A 38 12.78 12.83 -43.15
CA ALA A 38 13.10 11.70 -44.04
C ALA A 38 12.60 11.94 -45.48
N GLN A 39 11.37 12.44 -45.63
CA GLN A 39 10.81 12.80 -46.92
C GLN A 39 11.63 13.89 -47.63
N GLN A 40 11.99 14.97 -46.90
CA GLN A 40 12.81 16.06 -47.47
C GLN A 40 14.20 15.57 -47.92
N LEU A 41 14.74 14.59 -47.19
CA LEU A 41 16.06 14.03 -47.45
C LEU A 41 16.03 12.81 -48.42
N GLY A 42 14.85 12.36 -48.86
CA GLY A 42 14.69 11.31 -49.85
C GLY A 42 14.96 9.89 -49.30
N THR A 43 14.68 9.62 -48.02
CA THR A 43 14.77 8.26 -47.47
C THR A 43 13.43 7.79 -46.90
N GLU A 44 13.17 6.48 -47.00
CA GLU A 44 12.01 5.79 -46.43
C GLU A 44 12.43 4.87 -45.25
N TYR A 45 13.71 4.87 -44.88
CA TYR A 45 14.26 4.02 -43.83
C TYR A 45 14.52 4.80 -42.57
N PHE A 46 14.35 4.09 -41.41
CA PHE A 46 14.49 4.65 -40.09
C PHE A 46 15.20 3.66 -39.17
N GLU A 47 16.14 4.13 -38.37
CA GLU A 47 16.69 3.38 -37.24
C GLU A 47 15.88 3.66 -35.99
N VAL A 48 15.39 2.61 -35.34
CA VAL A 48 14.69 2.68 -34.06
C VAL A 48 15.74 2.62 -32.93
N ASP A 49 15.61 3.48 -31.95
CA ASP A 49 16.54 3.45 -30.79
C ASP A 49 16.35 2.21 -29.91
N TRP A 50 17.37 1.92 -29.10
CA TRP A 50 17.40 0.82 -28.15
C TRP A 50 17.34 1.32 -26.70
N HIS A 51 16.56 0.66 -25.87
CA HIS A 51 16.45 0.95 -24.43
C HIS A 51 16.54 -0.32 -23.61
N SER A 52 17.45 -0.34 -22.63
CA SER A 52 17.49 -1.41 -21.62
C SER A 52 16.15 -1.51 -20.88
N GLY A 53 15.69 -2.71 -20.63
CA GLY A 53 14.44 -2.98 -19.95
C GLY A 53 13.19 -2.56 -20.73
N ALA A 54 13.25 -2.59 -22.05
CA ALA A 54 12.08 -2.49 -22.92
C ALA A 54 11.08 -3.61 -22.60
N ARG A 55 9.77 -3.35 -22.83
CA ARG A 55 8.76 -4.41 -22.69
C ARG A 55 9.05 -5.53 -23.69
N PRO A 56 8.73 -6.81 -23.37
CA PRO A 56 9.09 -7.94 -24.24
C PRO A 56 8.66 -7.77 -25.69
N ALA A 57 7.47 -7.24 -25.95
CA ALA A 57 6.97 -6.97 -27.30
C ALA A 57 7.77 -5.90 -28.07
N HIS A 58 8.54 -5.06 -27.39
CA HIS A 58 9.40 -4.04 -28.01
C HIS A 58 10.86 -4.48 -28.09
N ALA A 59 11.30 -5.34 -27.20
CA ALA A 59 12.67 -5.85 -27.16
C ALA A 59 13.06 -6.60 -28.44
N VAL A 60 12.08 -7.18 -29.14
CA VAL A 60 12.29 -7.97 -30.37
C VAL A 60 12.63 -7.13 -31.59
N TRP A 61 12.23 -5.86 -31.61
CA TRP A 61 12.41 -5.00 -32.79
C TRP A 61 13.23 -3.72 -32.53
N GLN A 62 13.53 -3.35 -31.30
CA GLN A 62 14.33 -2.15 -30.97
C GLN A 62 15.76 -2.23 -31.53
N GLY A 63 16.38 -1.08 -31.80
CA GLY A 63 17.76 -0.96 -32.26
C GLY A 63 18.01 -1.37 -33.71
N ARG A 64 16.98 -1.58 -34.50
CA ARG A 64 17.10 -2.06 -35.87
C ARG A 64 16.61 -1.00 -36.89
N VAL A 65 16.97 -1.19 -38.14
CA VAL A 65 16.56 -0.34 -39.27
C VAL A 65 15.33 -0.94 -39.94
N TYR A 66 14.33 -0.12 -40.22
CA TYR A 66 13.05 -0.49 -40.82
C TYR A 66 12.65 0.51 -41.89
N SER A 67 11.97 0.02 -42.96
CA SER A 67 11.24 0.90 -43.86
C SER A 67 10.02 1.51 -43.14
N ARG A 68 9.46 2.57 -43.71
CA ARG A 68 8.23 3.20 -43.18
C ARG A 68 7.08 2.19 -43.05
N GLN A 69 6.93 1.27 -44.01
CA GLN A 69 5.92 0.23 -43.95
C GLN A 69 6.19 -0.78 -42.80
N GLN A 70 7.44 -1.14 -42.58
CA GLN A 70 7.84 -2.05 -41.53
C GLN A 70 7.68 -1.42 -40.13
N LEU A 71 7.84 -0.11 -39.95
CA LEU A 71 7.51 0.56 -38.68
C LEU A 71 6.04 0.33 -38.32
N VAL A 72 5.12 0.28 -39.30
CA VAL A 72 3.70 -0.03 -39.03
C VAL A 72 3.49 -1.52 -38.79
N SER A 73 3.99 -2.39 -39.67
CA SER A 73 3.67 -3.83 -39.64
C SER A 73 4.44 -4.61 -38.58
N VAL A 74 5.69 -4.24 -38.26
CA VAL A 74 6.56 -4.93 -37.31
C VAL A 74 6.57 -4.23 -35.95
N CYS A 75 6.78 -2.91 -35.95
CA CYS A 75 6.91 -2.14 -34.72
C CYS A 75 5.55 -1.65 -34.18
N GLY A 76 4.46 -1.81 -34.93
CA GLY A 76 3.11 -1.41 -34.54
C GLY A 76 2.92 0.11 -34.46
N LEU A 77 3.63 0.90 -35.28
CA LEU A 77 3.45 2.35 -35.31
C LEU A 77 1.99 2.70 -35.61
N GLY A 78 1.39 3.60 -34.84
CA GLY A 78 -0.02 3.96 -34.95
C GLY A 78 -0.94 3.14 -34.03
N THR A 79 -0.45 2.10 -33.38
CA THR A 79 -1.23 1.34 -32.37
C THR A 79 -0.96 1.82 -30.93
N VAL A 80 -1.92 1.57 -30.04
CA VAL A 80 -1.81 2.00 -28.63
C VAL A 80 -0.62 1.35 -27.91
N THR A 81 -0.26 0.13 -28.27
CA THR A 81 0.78 -0.66 -27.59
C THR A 81 2.09 -0.75 -28.38
N GLY A 82 2.15 -0.22 -29.60
CA GLY A 82 3.32 -0.26 -30.47
C GLY A 82 4.28 0.91 -30.29
N LEU A 83 5.06 1.15 -31.34
CA LEU A 83 6.04 2.25 -31.42
C LEU A 83 5.32 3.61 -31.31
N LEU A 84 5.85 4.51 -30.46
CA LEU A 84 5.24 5.79 -30.07
C LEU A 84 3.84 5.67 -29.43
N GLY A 85 3.41 4.48 -29.07
CA GLY A 85 2.16 4.25 -28.34
C GLY A 85 2.27 4.56 -26.85
N ALA A 86 1.24 4.21 -26.09
CA ALA A 86 1.17 4.52 -24.66
C ALA A 86 2.33 3.91 -23.84
N ASN A 87 3.06 4.77 -23.13
CA ASN A 87 4.27 4.41 -22.38
C ASN A 87 5.38 3.77 -23.22
N CYS A 88 5.43 4.02 -24.51
CA CYS A 88 6.59 3.73 -25.35
C CYS A 88 7.62 4.85 -25.15
N TYR A 89 8.90 4.48 -25.01
CA TYR A 89 10.02 5.41 -24.91
C TYR A 89 10.89 5.41 -26.16
N HIS A 90 10.62 4.51 -27.12
CA HIS A 90 11.37 4.41 -28.34
C HIS A 90 11.03 5.56 -29.28
N MET A 91 12.07 6.03 -29.97
CA MET A 91 12.00 6.98 -31.08
C MET A 91 12.59 6.31 -32.31
N TYR A 92 12.42 6.90 -33.49
CA TYR A 92 13.05 6.47 -34.71
C TYR A 92 13.55 7.69 -35.50
N TYR A 93 14.65 7.51 -36.21
CA TYR A 93 15.38 8.58 -36.89
C TYR A 93 15.63 8.20 -38.34
N PRO A 94 15.64 9.17 -39.28
CA PRO A 94 15.95 8.90 -40.69
C PRO A 94 17.28 8.15 -40.85
N PHE A 95 17.27 7.13 -41.70
CA PHE A 95 18.43 6.29 -41.98
C PHE A 95 18.63 6.20 -43.51
N PHE A 96 19.86 6.27 -43.99
CA PHE A 96 20.21 6.24 -45.39
C PHE A 96 20.99 4.95 -45.69
N PRO A 97 20.36 3.92 -46.29
CA PRO A 97 21.06 2.69 -46.67
C PRO A 97 22.28 2.98 -47.54
N GLY A 98 23.42 2.40 -47.22
CA GLY A 98 24.68 2.61 -47.92
C GLY A 98 25.46 3.90 -47.57
N ILE A 99 24.84 4.81 -46.76
CA ILE A 99 25.47 6.07 -46.33
C ILE A 99 25.56 6.11 -44.79
N SER A 100 24.43 5.90 -44.12
CA SER A 100 24.37 5.93 -42.64
C SER A 100 25.02 4.70 -42.02
N VAL A 101 25.74 4.91 -40.93
CA VAL A 101 26.23 3.81 -40.09
C VAL A 101 25.21 3.54 -38.99
N ARG A 102 24.88 2.28 -38.75
CA ARG A 102 23.97 1.87 -37.67
C ARG A 102 24.57 2.22 -36.30
N ASN A 103 23.77 2.79 -35.43
CA ASN A 103 24.16 3.03 -34.03
C ASN A 103 24.31 1.71 -33.25
N TYR A 104 23.57 0.67 -33.66
CA TYR A 104 23.55 -0.63 -32.96
C TYR A 104 23.84 -1.74 -33.98
N THR A 105 24.96 -2.45 -33.76
CA THR A 105 25.25 -3.67 -34.58
C THR A 105 24.43 -4.84 -34.06
N ASP A 106 24.29 -5.91 -34.84
CA ASP A 106 23.54 -7.08 -34.41
C ASP A 106 24.23 -7.78 -33.26
N GLU A 107 25.55 -7.88 -33.24
CA GLU A 107 26.33 -8.43 -32.13
C GLU A 107 26.15 -7.63 -30.86
N TRP A 108 26.15 -6.31 -30.96
CA TRP A 108 25.91 -5.43 -29.81
C TRP A 108 24.47 -5.62 -29.26
N LEU A 109 23.47 -5.71 -30.15
CA LEU A 109 22.07 -5.95 -29.72
C LEU A 109 21.92 -7.29 -29.01
N ASP A 110 22.54 -8.35 -29.54
CA ASP A 110 22.50 -9.68 -28.92
C ASP A 110 23.16 -9.67 -27.54
N GLU A 111 24.32 -8.99 -27.38
CA GLU A 111 24.97 -8.83 -26.09
C GLU A 111 24.09 -8.05 -25.08
N GLN A 112 23.51 -6.92 -25.49
CA GLN A 112 22.65 -6.13 -24.60
C GLN A 112 21.35 -6.87 -24.23
N ASN A 113 20.72 -7.54 -25.20
CA ASN A 113 19.53 -8.35 -24.95
C ASN A 113 19.83 -9.51 -23.99
N LYS A 114 20.99 -10.14 -24.11
CA LYS A 114 21.45 -11.17 -23.17
C LYS A 114 21.65 -10.60 -21.78
N LYS A 115 22.26 -9.41 -21.65
CA LYS A 115 22.42 -8.71 -20.36
C LYS A 115 21.06 -8.35 -19.74
N ASP A 116 20.12 -7.83 -20.52
CA ASP A 116 18.79 -7.45 -20.06
C ASP A 116 17.95 -8.65 -19.61
N ASN A 117 18.13 -9.80 -20.25
CA ASN A 117 17.43 -11.04 -19.92
C ASN A 117 18.15 -11.85 -18.81
N THR A 118 19.38 -11.48 -18.43
CA THR A 118 20.08 -12.11 -17.31
C THR A 118 19.51 -11.60 -15.98
N PRO A 119 18.87 -12.48 -15.17
CA PRO A 119 18.21 -12.02 -13.93
C PRO A 119 19.23 -11.59 -12.87
N LYS A 120 18.84 -10.59 -12.09
CA LYS A 120 19.54 -10.16 -10.88
C LYS A 120 18.67 -10.41 -9.66
N SER A 121 19.25 -10.98 -8.59
CA SER A 121 18.53 -11.30 -7.36
C SER A 121 18.45 -10.11 -6.40
N PHE A 122 17.28 -9.91 -5.79
CA PHE A 122 17.06 -9.00 -4.65
C PHE A 122 15.99 -9.59 -3.71
N ASP A 123 16.33 -9.70 -2.43
CA ASP A 123 15.46 -10.27 -1.37
C ASP A 123 14.80 -11.61 -1.78
N GLY A 124 15.62 -12.54 -2.33
CA GLY A 124 15.19 -13.87 -2.73
C GLY A 124 14.35 -13.96 -4.00
N LYS A 125 14.20 -12.86 -4.73
CA LYS A 125 13.49 -12.81 -6.03
C LYS A 125 14.43 -12.37 -7.13
N GLU A 126 14.26 -12.96 -8.29
CA GLU A 126 15.01 -12.61 -9.49
C GLU A 126 14.21 -11.65 -10.37
N TYR A 127 14.92 -10.77 -11.05
CA TYR A 127 14.36 -9.74 -11.91
C TYR A 127 15.23 -9.55 -13.16
N THR A 128 14.64 -9.70 -14.34
CA THR A 128 15.21 -9.20 -15.60
C THR A 128 15.22 -7.66 -15.60
N ALA A 129 15.90 -7.04 -16.55
CA ALA A 129 15.96 -5.57 -16.62
C ALA A 129 14.55 -4.94 -16.74
N TYR A 130 13.65 -5.56 -17.51
CA TYR A 130 12.25 -5.11 -17.62
C TYR A 130 11.51 -5.21 -16.27
N GLU A 131 11.57 -6.36 -15.62
CA GLU A 131 10.91 -6.59 -14.35
C GLU A 131 11.47 -5.69 -13.24
N ALA A 132 12.78 -5.45 -13.25
CA ALA A 132 13.44 -4.53 -12.34
C ALA A 132 12.90 -3.10 -12.48
N ARG A 133 12.71 -2.61 -13.71
CA ARG A 133 12.09 -1.30 -13.96
C ARG A 133 10.61 -1.28 -13.55
N GLN A 134 9.86 -2.36 -13.77
CA GLN A 134 8.46 -2.45 -13.32
C GLN A 134 8.36 -2.44 -11.78
N LYS A 135 9.25 -3.15 -11.09
CA LYS A 135 9.33 -3.11 -9.62
C LYS A 135 9.70 -1.70 -9.12
N GLN A 136 10.67 -1.03 -9.76
CA GLN A 136 11.06 0.36 -9.44
C GLN A 136 9.84 1.28 -9.50
N ARG A 137 9.05 1.24 -10.59
CA ARG A 137 7.82 2.06 -10.75
C ARG A 137 6.75 1.74 -9.70
N LYS A 138 6.59 0.46 -9.33
CA LYS A 138 5.69 0.06 -8.24
C LYS A 138 6.12 0.67 -6.91
N MET A 139 7.42 0.66 -6.61
CA MET A 139 7.97 1.27 -5.40
C MET A 139 7.72 2.79 -5.38
N GLU A 140 8.00 3.49 -6.47
CA GLU A 140 7.75 4.93 -6.62
C GLU A 140 6.27 5.28 -6.42
N THR A 141 5.37 4.46 -6.99
CA THR A 141 3.92 4.63 -6.81
C THR A 141 3.49 4.45 -5.35
N ALA A 142 4.01 3.41 -4.68
CA ALA A 142 3.73 3.17 -3.27
C ALA A 142 4.26 4.31 -2.38
N MET A 143 5.45 4.84 -2.68
CA MET A 143 6.04 5.96 -1.96
C MET A 143 5.26 7.27 -2.16
N ARG A 144 4.76 7.54 -3.37
CA ARG A 144 3.85 8.68 -3.61
C ARG A 144 2.57 8.57 -2.79
N ALA A 145 1.94 7.39 -2.79
CA ALA A 145 0.74 7.15 -2.01
C ALA A 145 1.00 7.34 -0.50
N GLN A 146 2.15 6.86 -0.02
CA GLN A 146 2.56 7.04 1.38
C GLN A 146 2.80 8.51 1.73
N ARG A 147 3.44 9.29 0.85
CA ARG A 147 3.62 10.74 1.02
C ARG A 147 2.27 11.46 1.14
N GLN A 148 1.34 11.17 0.23
CA GLN A 148 0.01 11.77 0.24
C GLN A 148 -0.74 11.41 1.53
N LYS A 149 -0.66 10.14 1.95
CA LYS A 149 -1.29 9.69 3.19
C LYS A 149 -0.78 10.47 4.40
N VAL A 150 0.54 10.61 4.54
CA VAL A 150 1.14 11.39 5.65
C VAL A 150 0.63 12.83 5.63
N LYS A 151 0.61 13.47 4.45
CA LYS A 151 0.17 14.87 4.33
C LYS A 151 -1.31 15.05 4.65
N LEU A 152 -2.16 14.11 4.23
CA LEU A 152 -3.58 14.13 4.57
C LEU A 152 -3.81 13.94 6.07
N MET A 153 -3.05 13.04 6.69
CA MET A 153 -3.13 12.82 8.14
C MET A 153 -2.68 14.05 8.93
N GLU A 154 -1.58 14.69 8.52
CA GLU A 154 -1.11 15.95 9.15
C GLU A 154 -2.15 17.07 9.01
N SER A 155 -2.72 17.25 7.82
CA SER A 155 -3.73 18.29 7.54
C SER A 155 -5.07 18.02 8.25
N GLY A 156 -5.41 16.73 8.45
CA GLY A 156 -6.63 16.29 9.13
C GLY A 156 -6.51 16.21 10.65
N GLY A 157 -5.37 16.61 11.24
CA GLY A 157 -5.17 16.59 12.69
C GLY A 157 -5.12 15.18 13.28
N ALA A 158 -4.65 14.18 12.52
CA ALA A 158 -4.53 12.81 13.01
C ALA A 158 -3.54 12.70 14.18
N ASP A 159 -3.67 11.65 14.97
CA ASP A 159 -2.80 11.36 16.11
C ASP A 159 -1.32 11.40 15.73
N LYS A 160 -0.49 12.02 16.57
CA LYS A 160 0.93 12.26 16.31
C LYS A 160 1.73 10.96 16.13
N ASP A 161 1.40 9.92 16.91
CA ASP A 161 2.09 8.62 16.81
C ASP A 161 1.70 7.90 15.52
N GLU A 162 0.43 7.99 15.10
CA GLU A 162 -0.01 7.43 13.82
C GLU A 162 0.68 8.11 12.63
N VAL A 163 0.77 9.44 12.65
CA VAL A 163 1.50 10.22 11.65
C VAL A 163 2.98 9.82 11.63
N MET A 164 3.59 9.70 12.81
CA MET A 164 5.00 9.33 12.95
C MET A 164 5.25 7.90 12.43
N LEU A 165 4.38 6.96 12.72
CA LEU A 165 4.48 5.59 12.20
C LEU A 165 4.41 5.56 10.67
N HIS A 166 3.53 6.35 10.05
CA HIS A 166 3.47 6.47 8.59
C HIS A 166 4.68 7.19 7.98
N LYS A 167 5.28 8.16 8.69
CA LYS A 167 6.56 8.76 8.29
C LYS A 167 7.72 7.76 8.38
N ALA A 168 7.73 6.93 9.43
CA ALA A 168 8.70 5.84 9.58
C ALA A 168 8.60 4.83 8.43
N LYS A 169 7.38 4.46 8.03
CA LYS A 169 7.15 3.61 6.86
C LYS A 169 7.70 4.21 5.58
N TYR A 170 7.47 5.50 5.36
CA TYR A 170 8.04 6.19 4.19
C TYR A 170 9.57 6.20 4.21
N GLN A 171 10.19 6.39 5.38
CA GLN A 171 11.65 6.30 5.53
C GLN A 171 12.19 4.90 5.21
N ALA A 172 11.50 3.85 5.65
CA ALA A 172 11.86 2.47 5.32
C ALA A 172 11.77 2.21 3.81
N GLN A 173 10.69 2.69 3.15
CA GLN A 173 10.54 2.60 1.69
C GLN A 173 11.66 3.32 0.94
N LEU A 174 12.11 4.50 1.41
CA LEU A 174 13.26 5.22 0.83
C LEU A 174 14.55 4.39 0.90
N GLY A 175 14.80 3.75 2.03
CA GLY A 175 15.95 2.88 2.23
C GLY A 175 15.92 1.64 1.33
N GLU A 176 14.77 0.98 1.25
CA GLU A 176 14.57 -0.18 0.37
C GLU A 176 14.75 0.21 -1.10
N TYR A 177 14.16 1.33 -1.53
CA TYR A 177 14.28 1.86 -2.89
C TYR A 177 15.74 2.15 -3.27
N ALA A 178 16.53 2.74 -2.36
CA ALA A 178 17.93 3.01 -2.60
C ALA A 178 18.74 1.70 -2.74
N ARG A 179 18.54 0.71 -1.85
CA ARG A 179 19.19 -0.61 -1.92
C ARG A 179 18.81 -1.36 -3.19
N TYR A 180 17.53 -1.36 -3.55
CA TYR A 180 17.03 -2.00 -4.75
C TYR A 180 17.67 -1.44 -6.01
N ASN A 181 17.63 -0.11 -6.18
CA ASN A 181 18.22 0.54 -7.36
C ASN A 181 19.73 0.29 -7.48
N LYS A 182 20.46 0.35 -6.35
CA LYS A 182 21.90 0.02 -6.33
C LYS A 182 22.15 -1.42 -6.79
N ARG A 183 21.36 -2.38 -6.30
CA ARG A 183 21.52 -3.80 -6.66
C ARG A 183 21.18 -4.07 -8.12
N MET A 184 20.13 -3.44 -8.63
CA MET A 184 19.69 -3.59 -10.04
C MET A 184 20.53 -2.79 -11.02
N GLY A 185 21.35 -1.85 -10.56
CA GLY A 185 22.09 -0.91 -11.42
C GLY A 185 21.17 0.15 -12.04
N LEU A 186 20.07 0.51 -11.38
CA LEU A 186 19.10 1.49 -11.86
C LEU A 186 19.38 2.87 -11.24
N LYS A 187 19.20 3.93 -12.06
CA LYS A 187 19.19 5.30 -11.56
C LYS A 187 17.90 5.54 -10.74
N GLN A 188 18.04 6.17 -9.56
CA GLN A 188 16.89 6.57 -8.76
C GLN A 188 16.14 7.71 -9.46
N GLN A 189 14.83 7.56 -9.66
CA GLN A 189 13.95 8.57 -10.27
C GLN A 189 13.14 9.28 -9.16
N ARG A 190 13.82 10.06 -8.33
CA ARG A 190 13.19 10.73 -7.18
C ARG A 190 12.15 11.78 -7.61
N GLU A 191 12.29 12.38 -8.76
CA GLU A 191 11.29 13.24 -9.40
C GLU A 191 9.95 12.56 -9.57
N CYS A 192 9.94 11.25 -9.84
CA CYS A 192 8.71 10.45 -9.89
C CYS A 192 8.04 10.25 -8.54
N ILE A 193 8.77 10.46 -7.43
CA ILE A 193 8.26 10.32 -6.05
C ILE A 193 7.72 11.68 -5.55
N TYR A 194 8.38 12.77 -5.92
CA TYR A 194 8.12 14.13 -5.41
C TYR A 194 7.18 14.95 -6.29
N LEU A 195 6.34 14.32 -7.09
CA LEU A 195 5.38 15.00 -7.97
C LEU A 195 4.45 15.99 -7.25
N ASP A 196 4.24 15.80 -5.95
CA ASP A 196 3.42 16.67 -5.12
C ASP A 196 4.11 17.97 -4.70
N MET A 197 5.40 18.15 -5.02
CA MET A 197 6.24 19.31 -4.69
C MET A 197 6.23 19.71 -3.19
N ARG A 198 5.79 18.81 -2.30
CA ARG A 198 5.49 19.10 -0.88
C ARG A 198 6.64 18.76 0.05
N GLY A 199 7.82 19.23 -0.15
CA GLY A 199 8.92 19.17 0.80
C GLY A 199 9.18 17.78 1.47
N ARG A 200 9.88 17.78 2.58
CA ARG A 200 10.28 16.58 3.31
C ARG A 200 9.08 15.95 4.06
N VAL A 201 8.87 14.64 3.87
CA VAL A 201 7.88 13.84 4.59
C VAL A 201 8.53 12.88 5.59
N ALA A 202 9.75 12.43 5.30
CA ALA A 202 10.50 11.54 6.20
C ALA A 202 10.73 12.18 7.59
N PRO A 203 10.83 11.41 8.68
CA PRO A 203 11.12 11.92 10.01
C PRO A 203 12.44 12.72 10.03
N ARG A 204 12.50 13.77 10.84
CA ARG A 204 13.74 14.53 11.06
C ARG A 204 14.74 13.76 11.92
N SER A 205 14.24 12.96 12.86
CA SER A 205 15.06 12.19 13.80
C SER A 205 14.77 10.68 13.68
N LEU A 206 15.83 9.89 13.59
CA LEU A 206 15.74 8.43 13.63
C LEU A 206 15.36 7.91 15.03
N LYS A 207 15.57 8.69 16.10
CA LYS A 207 15.13 8.31 17.44
C LYS A 207 13.61 8.10 17.50
N ALA A 208 12.85 8.98 16.81
CA ALA A 208 11.40 8.85 16.73
C ALA A 208 10.93 7.62 15.92
N VAL A 209 11.76 7.13 15.01
CA VAL A 209 11.47 5.90 14.25
C VAL A 209 11.74 4.65 15.09
N LYS A 210 12.83 4.65 15.85
CA LYS A 210 13.27 3.51 16.67
C LYS A 210 12.31 3.15 17.83
N GLN A 211 11.35 4.00 18.13
CA GLN A 211 10.33 3.68 19.13
C GLN A 211 9.33 2.63 18.66
N PHE A 212 9.18 2.44 17.33
CA PHE A 212 8.29 1.45 16.75
C PHE A 212 9.04 0.18 16.36
N PRO A 213 8.50 -1.02 16.62
CA PRO A 213 9.04 -2.26 16.08
C PRO A 213 9.12 -2.24 14.55
N PRO A 214 10.16 -2.86 13.94
CA PRO A 214 10.30 -2.89 12.48
C PRO A 214 9.07 -3.48 11.76
N GLU A 215 8.48 -4.53 12.31
CA GLU A 215 7.29 -5.20 11.76
C GLU A 215 6.08 -4.26 11.79
N MET A 216 5.94 -3.45 12.83
CA MET A 216 4.88 -2.45 12.93
C MET A 216 5.03 -1.35 11.87
N ILE A 217 6.27 -0.95 11.57
CA ILE A 217 6.55 0.03 10.51
C ILE A 217 6.09 -0.53 9.15
N GLN A 218 6.39 -1.79 8.86
CA GLN A 218 5.93 -2.46 7.63
C GLN A 218 4.40 -2.55 7.58
N ASN A 219 3.76 -2.91 8.70
CA ASN A 219 2.33 -3.15 8.83
C ASN A 219 1.51 -1.92 9.26
N ALA A 220 2.07 -0.71 9.24
CA ALA A 220 1.54 0.51 9.86
C ALA A 220 0.01 0.70 9.71
N GLY A 221 -0.54 0.52 8.51
CA GLY A 221 -1.99 0.70 8.30
C GLY A 221 -2.85 -0.34 9.00
N ARG A 222 -2.41 -1.61 9.02
CA ARG A 222 -3.11 -2.71 9.70
C ARG A 222 -3.04 -2.55 11.22
N ASP A 223 -1.89 -2.16 11.71
CA ASP A 223 -1.65 -2.04 13.15
C ASP A 223 -2.36 -0.85 13.77
N ILE A 224 -2.41 0.28 13.08
CA ILE A 224 -3.24 1.43 13.48
C ILE A 224 -4.72 1.03 13.53
N ALA A 225 -5.23 0.35 12.51
CA ALA A 225 -6.62 -0.09 12.48
C ALA A 225 -6.91 -1.11 13.60
N GLN A 226 -5.97 -1.99 13.91
CA GLN A 226 -6.08 -2.93 15.01
C GLN A 226 -6.03 -2.20 16.35
N TYR A 227 -5.06 -1.31 16.56
CA TYR A 227 -4.95 -0.49 17.76
C TYR A 227 -6.24 0.28 18.05
N ARG A 228 -6.81 0.95 17.05
CA ARG A 228 -8.07 1.69 17.20
C ARG A 228 -9.23 0.79 17.65
N ARG A 229 -9.33 -0.42 17.08
CA ARG A 229 -10.34 -1.40 17.49
C ARG A 229 -10.15 -1.83 18.95
N TYR A 230 -8.91 -2.15 19.34
CA TYR A 230 -8.60 -2.56 20.69
C TYR A 230 -8.81 -1.41 21.69
N LYS A 231 -8.39 -0.19 21.32
CA LYS A 231 -8.59 1.00 22.15
C LYS A 231 -10.07 1.33 22.37
N ASN A 232 -10.91 1.13 21.35
CA ASN A 232 -12.36 1.31 21.49
C ASN A 232 -13.01 0.31 22.47
N VAL A 233 -12.47 -0.89 22.58
CA VAL A 233 -12.99 -1.94 23.46
C VAL A 233 -12.39 -1.85 24.86
N LEU A 234 -11.06 -1.74 24.96
CA LEU A 234 -10.28 -1.80 26.20
C LEU A 234 -9.96 -0.43 26.81
N GLY A 235 -10.25 0.67 26.09
CA GLY A 235 -10.01 2.02 26.60
C GLY A 235 -8.53 2.32 26.86
N LYS A 236 -8.26 2.87 28.03
CA LYS A 236 -6.90 3.29 28.44
C LYS A 236 -5.95 2.13 28.71
N SER A 237 -6.44 0.92 29.00
CA SER A 237 -5.63 -0.25 29.33
C SER A 237 -4.73 -0.73 28.19
N ILE A 238 -5.04 -0.37 26.93
CA ILE A 238 -4.21 -0.71 25.78
C ILE A 238 -2.96 0.18 25.65
N GLY A 239 -2.89 1.29 26.38
CA GLY A 239 -1.79 2.25 26.31
C GLY A 239 -1.74 3.08 25.04
N SER A 240 -0.56 3.63 24.72
CA SER A 240 -0.26 4.35 23.50
C SER A 240 -0.07 3.41 22.31
N LEU A 241 -0.05 3.96 21.09
CA LEU A 241 0.23 3.19 19.86
C LEU A 241 1.62 2.53 19.92
N VAL A 242 2.60 3.22 20.51
CA VAL A 242 3.97 2.69 20.68
C VAL A 242 3.99 1.50 21.62
N GLU A 243 3.31 1.60 22.77
CA GLU A 243 3.20 0.51 23.74
C GLU A 243 2.46 -0.69 23.16
N PHE A 244 1.37 -0.45 22.43
CA PHE A 244 0.65 -1.49 21.69
C PHE A 244 1.58 -2.24 20.72
N GLY A 245 2.40 -1.53 19.96
CA GLY A 245 3.36 -2.15 19.04
C GLY A 245 4.39 -3.00 19.76
N ARG A 246 4.93 -2.50 20.87
CA ARG A 246 5.90 -3.25 21.69
C ARG A 246 5.28 -4.50 22.32
N MET A 247 4.07 -4.40 22.86
CA MET A 247 3.35 -5.58 23.37
C MET A 247 3.13 -6.61 22.26
N LYS A 248 2.68 -6.17 21.09
CA LYS A 248 2.33 -7.06 19.99
C LYS A 248 3.53 -7.81 19.40
N TYR A 249 4.69 -7.19 19.31
CA TYR A 249 5.84 -7.71 18.59
C TYR A 249 7.03 -8.13 19.47
N ASN A 250 7.06 -7.68 20.72
CA ASN A 250 8.19 -7.90 21.61
C ASN A 250 7.81 -8.54 22.96
N ASP A 251 6.51 -8.80 23.22
CA ASP A 251 6.05 -9.38 24.48
C ASP A 251 4.84 -10.30 24.25
N ASP A 252 5.13 -11.54 23.90
CA ASP A 252 4.12 -12.54 23.54
C ASP A 252 3.11 -12.79 24.67
N LYS A 253 3.55 -12.75 25.94
CA LYS A 253 2.69 -12.97 27.11
C LYS A 253 1.66 -11.85 27.22
N LYS A 254 2.13 -10.59 27.29
CA LYS A 254 1.23 -9.43 27.35
C LYS A 254 0.31 -9.35 26.12
N TRP A 255 0.82 -9.71 24.94
CA TRP A 255 0.00 -9.74 23.74
C TRP A 255 -1.12 -10.79 23.80
N LYS A 256 -0.85 -11.95 24.43
CA LYS A 256 -1.86 -12.98 24.66
C LYS A 256 -2.93 -12.46 25.64
N ASP A 257 -2.50 -11.90 26.77
CA ASP A 257 -3.41 -11.36 27.80
C ASP A 257 -4.33 -10.26 27.23
N ILE A 258 -3.78 -9.35 26.41
CA ILE A 258 -4.56 -8.29 25.74
C ILE A 258 -5.56 -8.87 24.70
N LYS A 259 -5.19 -9.92 23.98
CA LYS A 259 -6.14 -10.59 23.05
C LYS A 259 -7.29 -11.25 23.78
N GLU A 260 -7.02 -11.89 24.91
CA GLU A 260 -8.02 -12.52 25.76
C GLU A 260 -8.96 -11.44 26.34
N ALA A 261 -8.41 -10.40 26.95
CA ALA A 261 -9.18 -9.28 27.48
C ALA A 261 -10.07 -8.61 26.40
N TYR A 262 -9.52 -8.39 25.17
CA TYR A 262 -10.30 -7.86 24.06
C TYR A 262 -11.47 -8.77 23.69
N THR A 263 -11.23 -10.08 23.64
CA THR A 263 -12.24 -11.06 23.30
C THR A 263 -13.37 -11.10 24.33
N ASP A 264 -13.01 -11.09 25.61
CA ASP A 264 -13.97 -11.15 26.72
C ASP A 264 -14.82 -9.87 26.82
N VAL A 265 -14.21 -8.69 26.80
CA VAL A 265 -14.95 -7.43 26.84
C VAL A 265 -15.84 -7.24 25.60
N ASN A 266 -15.33 -7.62 24.42
CA ASN A 266 -16.11 -7.53 23.18
C ASN A 266 -17.29 -8.53 23.17
N TRP A 267 -17.10 -9.73 23.74
CA TRP A 267 -18.18 -10.69 23.94
C TRP A 267 -19.23 -10.14 24.91
N GLN A 268 -18.82 -9.60 26.06
CA GLN A 268 -19.74 -9.00 27.03
C GLN A 268 -20.58 -7.88 26.41
N ARG A 269 -19.95 -6.96 25.63
CA ARG A 269 -20.66 -5.90 24.91
C ARG A 269 -21.71 -6.43 23.92
N LYS A 270 -21.39 -7.52 23.21
CA LYS A 270 -22.34 -8.16 22.28
C LYS A 270 -23.48 -8.83 23.02
N ALA A 271 -23.21 -9.50 24.13
CA ALA A 271 -24.22 -10.15 24.94
C ALA A 271 -25.23 -9.14 25.54
N LEU A 272 -24.77 -7.93 25.88
CA LEU A 272 -25.63 -6.84 26.38
C LEU A 272 -26.72 -6.38 25.39
N VAL A 273 -26.54 -6.62 24.09
CA VAL A 273 -27.57 -6.31 23.08
C VAL A 273 -28.82 -7.21 23.29
N ASN A 274 -28.58 -8.44 23.77
CA ASN A 274 -29.62 -9.45 24.06
C ASN A 274 -29.91 -9.49 25.58
N ARG A 275 -30.24 -8.33 26.16
CA ARG A 275 -30.47 -8.18 27.58
C ARG A 275 -31.93 -8.42 27.95
N THR A 276 -32.14 -9.31 28.92
CA THR A 276 -33.43 -9.52 29.60
C THR A 276 -33.36 -8.99 31.03
N LYS A 277 -34.50 -8.64 31.60
CA LYS A 277 -34.63 -8.12 32.97
C LYS A 277 -35.65 -8.96 33.72
N GLY A 278 -35.42 -9.17 34.99
CA GLY A 278 -36.36 -9.85 35.85
C GLY A 278 -36.15 -9.50 37.33
N THR A 279 -37.15 -9.84 38.14
CA THR A 279 -37.08 -9.77 39.59
C THR A 279 -37.30 -11.18 40.10
N VAL A 280 -36.21 -11.91 40.35
CA VAL A 280 -36.24 -13.34 40.71
C VAL A 280 -35.42 -13.59 41.97
N HIS A 281 -35.85 -14.56 42.80
CA HIS A 281 -35.08 -14.97 43.96
C HIS A 281 -33.75 -15.60 43.60
N SER A 282 -33.74 -16.41 42.50
CA SER A 282 -32.56 -17.04 41.97
C SER A 282 -32.51 -16.89 40.44
N VAL A 283 -31.38 -16.36 39.95
CA VAL A 283 -31.18 -16.20 38.49
C VAL A 283 -31.10 -17.54 37.81
N PRO A 284 -31.86 -17.75 36.74
CA PRO A 284 -31.90 -19.06 36.01
C PRO A 284 -30.50 -19.53 35.63
N TYR A 285 -30.24 -20.85 35.84
CA TYR A 285 -28.98 -21.46 35.44
C TYR A 285 -28.83 -21.55 33.91
N MET A 286 -29.91 -21.76 33.19
CA MET A 286 -29.91 -21.75 31.73
C MET A 286 -30.63 -20.51 31.19
N GLY A 287 -30.00 -19.85 30.21
CA GLY A 287 -30.55 -18.69 29.55
C GLY A 287 -30.34 -18.71 28.05
N THR A 288 -30.78 -17.68 27.34
CA THR A 288 -30.55 -17.56 25.91
C THR A 288 -29.06 -17.49 25.62
N PRO A 289 -28.53 -18.25 24.65
CA PRO A 289 -27.12 -18.17 24.28
C PRO A 289 -26.66 -16.75 23.93
N ASN A 290 -25.47 -16.35 24.42
CA ASN A 290 -24.87 -15.04 24.24
C ASN A 290 -25.81 -13.87 24.62
N SER A 291 -26.49 -14.01 25.78
CA SER A 291 -27.40 -12.99 26.34
C SER A 291 -27.00 -12.61 27.76
N VAL A 292 -27.71 -11.65 28.30
CA VAL A 292 -27.55 -11.15 29.66
C VAL A 292 -28.89 -11.17 30.38
N PHE A 293 -28.91 -11.58 31.62
CA PHE A 293 -30.03 -11.43 32.55
C PHE A 293 -29.66 -10.48 33.68
N ASP A 294 -30.40 -9.38 33.79
CA ASP A 294 -30.28 -8.43 34.91
C ASP A 294 -31.38 -8.71 35.93
N ASN A 295 -30.96 -9.06 37.15
CA ASN A 295 -31.85 -9.28 38.25
C ASN A 295 -32.01 -7.98 39.06
N TYR A 296 -33.26 -7.55 39.23
CA TYR A 296 -33.61 -6.33 39.91
C TYR A 296 -34.26 -6.63 41.28
N LYS A 297 -34.03 -5.79 42.25
CA LYS A 297 -34.79 -5.69 43.50
C LYS A 297 -35.04 -4.21 43.77
N ASP A 298 -36.29 -3.84 44.07
CA ASP A 298 -36.70 -2.47 44.36
C ASP A 298 -36.23 -1.45 43.30
N GLY A 299 -36.26 -1.83 42.03
CA GLY A 299 -35.85 -1.00 40.90
C GLY A 299 -34.35 -0.89 40.67
N VAL A 300 -33.52 -1.51 41.51
CA VAL A 300 -32.05 -1.46 41.41
C VAL A 300 -31.52 -2.84 40.95
N ILE A 301 -30.55 -2.81 40.05
CA ILE A 301 -29.86 -4.04 39.64
C ILE A 301 -29.06 -4.60 40.78
N GLN A 302 -29.35 -5.84 41.18
CA GLN A 302 -28.62 -6.58 42.21
C GLN A 302 -27.51 -7.44 41.62
N SER A 303 -27.80 -8.09 40.48
CA SER A 303 -26.80 -8.93 39.85
C SER A 303 -27.04 -9.00 38.33
N ARG A 304 -25.99 -9.29 37.60
CA ARG A 304 -25.98 -9.49 36.17
C ARG A 304 -25.32 -10.82 35.83
N ARG A 305 -26.04 -11.69 35.12
CA ARG A 305 -25.54 -12.96 34.61
C ARG A 305 -25.37 -12.92 33.12
N TYR A 306 -24.18 -13.24 32.65
CA TYR A 306 -23.89 -13.42 31.23
C TYR A 306 -23.93 -14.90 30.89
N TYR A 307 -24.69 -15.26 29.86
CA TYR A 307 -24.77 -16.62 29.33
C TYR A 307 -23.84 -16.81 28.14
N GLY A 308 -23.09 -17.92 28.16
CA GLY A 308 -22.23 -18.34 27.06
C GLY A 308 -22.99 -18.76 25.81
N LYS A 309 -22.26 -19.22 24.80
CA LYS A 309 -22.83 -19.75 23.55
C LYS A 309 -23.70 -21.00 23.73
N ASP A 310 -23.51 -21.68 24.84
CA ASP A 310 -24.23 -22.88 25.24
C ASP A 310 -25.43 -22.60 26.18
N GLY A 311 -25.69 -21.32 26.46
CA GLY A 311 -26.75 -20.90 27.38
C GLY A 311 -26.43 -21.09 28.86
N LYS A 312 -25.24 -21.57 29.20
CA LYS A 312 -24.79 -21.69 30.61
C LYS A 312 -24.18 -20.40 31.12
N PRO A 313 -24.14 -20.17 32.47
CA PRO A 313 -23.48 -19.05 33.06
C PRO A 313 -22.00 -19.01 32.69
N LYS A 314 -21.53 -17.88 32.19
CA LYS A 314 -20.12 -17.63 31.87
C LYS A 314 -19.49 -16.59 32.81
N LEU A 315 -20.29 -15.62 33.22
CA LEU A 315 -19.86 -14.56 34.13
C LEU A 315 -21.06 -14.07 34.92
N ASP A 316 -20.88 -13.95 36.25
CA ASP A 316 -21.81 -13.30 37.13
C ASP A 316 -21.14 -12.06 37.72
N ILE A 317 -21.86 -10.96 37.74
CA ILE A 317 -21.44 -9.70 38.36
C ILE A 317 -22.48 -9.37 39.44
N ASP A 318 -22.02 -9.35 40.69
CA ASP A 318 -22.81 -8.84 41.78
C ASP A 318 -22.68 -7.31 41.82
N MET A 319 -23.81 -6.63 41.87
CA MET A 319 -23.91 -5.18 41.88
C MET A 319 -24.50 -4.64 43.16
N SER A 320 -24.76 -5.53 44.12
CA SER A 320 -25.24 -5.15 45.46
C SER A 320 -24.05 -4.89 46.40
N ASP A 321 -24.24 -3.97 47.35
CA ASP A 321 -23.27 -3.74 48.43
C ASP A 321 -23.51 -4.65 49.65
N HIS A 322 -24.53 -5.51 49.58
CA HIS A 322 -24.97 -6.40 50.68
C HIS A 322 -25.11 -5.69 52.04
N GLY A 323 -25.33 -4.35 51.99
CA GLY A 323 -25.39 -3.52 53.20
C GLY A 323 -24.01 -3.16 53.78
N ASN A 324 -22.92 -3.48 53.09
CA ASN A 324 -21.56 -3.13 53.52
C ASN A 324 -20.74 -2.54 52.34
N ALA A 325 -20.99 -1.29 52.01
CA ALA A 325 -20.36 -0.56 50.94
C ALA A 325 -18.82 -0.43 51.02
N LYS A 326 -18.23 -0.67 52.22
CA LYS A 326 -16.77 -0.64 52.37
C LYS A 326 -16.08 -1.90 51.87
N GLU A 327 -16.71 -3.06 52.08
CA GLU A 327 -16.16 -4.36 51.63
C GLU A 327 -16.66 -4.77 50.25
N HIS A 328 -17.85 -4.33 49.89
CA HIS A 328 -18.48 -4.58 48.60
C HIS A 328 -18.92 -3.27 47.94
N PRO A 329 -17.97 -2.48 47.41
CA PRO A 329 -18.33 -1.25 46.70
C PRO A 329 -19.17 -1.57 45.48
N VAL A 330 -20.29 -0.87 45.31
CA VAL A 330 -21.14 -1.00 44.09
C VAL A 330 -20.31 -0.73 42.86
N VAL A 331 -20.21 -1.71 41.98
CA VAL A 331 -19.52 -1.55 40.70
C VAL A 331 -20.36 -0.57 39.87
N SER A 332 -19.87 0.67 39.70
CA SER A 332 -20.54 1.66 38.86
C SER A 332 -20.71 1.10 37.44
N THR A 333 -21.94 0.94 36.99
CA THR A 333 -22.29 0.53 35.65
C THR A 333 -21.66 1.49 34.67
N LEU A 334 -20.77 1.02 33.82
CA LEU A 334 -20.40 1.72 32.59
C LEU A 334 -21.65 1.83 31.71
N SER A 335 -22.24 3.03 31.70
CA SER A 335 -23.33 3.43 30.82
C SER A 335 -22.92 3.42 29.34
#